data_64bf2bbb093bfdfaf6db75e4cddc5e02
#
_entry.id   64bf2bbb093bfdfaf6db75e4cddc5e02
#
_cell.length_a   1.000
_cell.length_b   1.000
_cell.length_c   1.000
_cell.angle_alpha   90.00
_cell.angle_beta   90.00
_cell.angle_gamma   90.00
#
_symmetry.space_group_name_H-M   'P 1'
#
loop_
_entity.id
_entity.type
_entity.pdbx_description
1 polymer ?
#
loop_
_entity_poly.entity_id
_entity_poly.type
_entity_poly.pdbx_seq_one_letter_code
_entity_poly.pdbx_strand_id
1 'polypeptide(L)'
;NGDWGPDFTPDQWSFSNEEYVEGTAWHWNWFVPHDPDGLRALYPSNEAFLTKLTAFFENSAAEFNFWLPNAWYFHGNEPDILAMTLFNGAGRPDLADKWARWVGTANYSTAPDGLVGNDDAGTLSAWYVFAASGFLPRPCDAGYDLVAPRFDKVVWDLPGGKLVIEAPGASSGKAMQGTVLWNGQALSGRWLDHAKAAGGGTLTYQAKP
;
A
#
# COMPACT_ATOMS: atom_id res chain seq x y z
N ASN A 1 -5.07 -15.15 31.00
CA ASN A 1 -5.49 -13.94 31.68
C ASN A 1 -5.71 -12.75 30.74
N GLY A 2 -5.27 -12.82 29.49
CA GLY A 2 -5.36 -11.72 28.51
C GLY A 2 -4.26 -10.67 28.64
N ASP A 3 -3.31 -10.87 29.52
CA ASP A 3 -2.15 -9.99 29.64
C ASP A 3 -1.06 -10.43 28.66
N TRP A 4 -0.28 -9.48 28.18
CA TRP A 4 0.92 -9.75 27.41
C TRP A 4 1.97 -10.49 28.25
N GLY A 5 2.83 -11.26 27.59
CA GLY A 5 3.99 -11.89 28.26
C GLY A 5 4.87 -10.84 28.97
N PRO A 6 5.58 -11.22 30.03
CA PRO A 6 6.36 -10.27 30.84
C PRO A 6 7.48 -9.58 30.06
N ASP A 7 7.92 -10.19 28.98
CA ASP A 7 9.03 -9.70 28.14
C ASP A 7 8.51 -9.12 26.79
N PHE A 8 7.18 -8.89 26.67
CA PHE A 8 6.60 -8.34 25.44
C PHE A 8 7.13 -6.93 25.16
N THR A 9 7.78 -6.79 24.01
CA THR A 9 8.36 -5.53 23.52
C THR A 9 7.80 -5.25 22.13
N PRO A 10 6.84 -4.32 21.95
CA PRO A 10 6.09 -4.15 20.72
C PRO A 10 6.92 -3.69 19.52
N ASP A 11 8.06 -3.08 19.75
CA ASP A 11 8.97 -2.50 18.76
C ASP A 11 10.26 -3.33 18.53
N GLN A 12 10.41 -4.45 19.21
CA GLN A 12 11.56 -5.32 19.04
C GLN A 12 11.39 -6.18 17.78
N TRP A 13 12.25 -5.97 16.79
CA TRP A 13 12.38 -6.88 15.65
C TRP A 13 12.95 -8.23 16.08
N SER A 14 12.36 -9.30 15.59
CA SER A 14 12.89 -10.65 15.75
C SER A 14 12.57 -11.50 14.53
N PHE A 15 13.46 -12.44 14.17
CA PHE A 15 13.17 -13.49 13.20
C PHE A 15 12.16 -14.51 13.74
N SER A 16 12.19 -14.76 15.03
CA SER A 16 11.21 -15.60 15.71
C SER A 16 11.30 -15.32 17.22
N ASN A 17 10.21 -14.87 17.79
CA ASN A 17 10.01 -14.76 19.23
C ASN A 17 8.71 -15.47 19.63
N GLU A 18 8.30 -15.38 20.85
CA GLU A 18 7.08 -16.04 21.32
C GLU A 18 5.81 -15.43 20.73
N GLU A 19 5.83 -14.14 20.36
CA GLU A 19 4.66 -13.38 19.88
C GLU A 19 4.64 -13.21 18.38
N TYR A 20 5.78 -12.95 17.73
CA TYR A 20 5.87 -12.61 16.32
C TYR A 20 6.99 -13.34 15.61
N VAL A 21 6.79 -13.61 14.33
CA VAL A 21 7.81 -14.15 13.41
C VAL A 21 8.14 -13.10 12.38
N GLU A 22 9.44 -12.84 12.17
CA GLU A 22 9.94 -11.89 11.17
C GLU A 22 9.27 -10.53 11.23
N GLY A 23 9.20 -9.94 12.42
CA GLY A 23 8.57 -8.63 12.55
C GLY A 23 8.41 -8.16 13.97
N THR A 24 7.60 -7.14 14.12
CA THR A 24 7.23 -6.48 15.36
C THR A 24 5.71 -6.45 15.51
N ALA A 25 5.20 -6.06 16.67
CA ALA A 25 3.78 -5.80 16.86
C ALA A 25 3.25 -4.71 15.90
N TRP A 26 4.10 -3.76 15.51
CA TRP A 26 3.72 -2.70 14.57
C TRP A 26 3.50 -3.24 13.17
N HIS A 27 4.35 -4.14 12.67
CA HIS A 27 4.20 -4.78 11.37
C HIS A 27 2.91 -5.60 11.32
N TRP A 28 2.75 -6.52 12.25
CA TRP A 28 1.61 -7.43 12.26
C TRP A 28 0.26 -6.77 12.57
N ASN A 29 0.27 -5.59 13.19
CA ASN A 29 -0.97 -4.84 13.49
C ASN A 29 -1.78 -4.49 12.23
N TRP A 30 -1.14 -4.36 11.08
CA TRP A 30 -1.79 -3.89 9.85
C TRP A 30 -2.12 -5.02 8.87
N PHE A 31 -1.66 -6.24 9.15
CA PHE A 31 -1.84 -7.37 8.24
C PHE A 31 -3.19 -8.07 8.41
N VAL A 32 -4.26 -7.36 8.04
CA VAL A 32 -5.65 -7.87 8.00
C VAL A 32 -6.24 -7.60 6.61
N PRO A 33 -5.65 -8.16 5.53
CA PRO A 33 -6.08 -7.84 4.16
C PRO A 33 -7.49 -8.33 3.84
N HIS A 34 -7.98 -9.33 4.56
CA HIS A 34 -9.31 -9.94 4.38
C HIS A 34 -10.44 -9.11 5.01
N ASP A 35 -10.16 -8.20 5.95
CA ASP A 35 -11.16 -7.34 6.61
C ASP A 35 -10.56 -6.01 7.09
N PRO A 36 -10.12 -5.13 6.19
CA PRO A 36 -9.54 -3.84 6.57
C PRO A 36 -10.52 -2.91 7.29
N ASP A 37 -11.82 -3.03 7.01
CA ASP A 37 -12.86 -2.25 7.70
C ASP A 37 -13.08 -2.75 9.12
N GLY A 38 -13.07 -4.07 9.34
CA GLY A 38 -13.08 -4.69 10.67
C GLY A 38 -11.88 -4.28 11.50
N LEU A 39 -10.67 -4.29 10.91
CA LEU A 39 -9.48 -3.77 11.59
C LEU A 39 -9.68 -2.33 12.05
N ARG A 40 -10.17 -1.45 11.17
CA ARG A 40 -10.42 -0.05 11.50
C ARG A 40 -11.46 0.10 12.61
N ALA A 41 -12.49 -0.74 12.62
CA ALA A 41 -13.56 -0.73 13.63
C ALA A 41 -13.09 -1.12 15.04
N LEU A 42 -11.93 -1.75 15.19
CA LEU A 42 -11.33 -2.05 16.51
C LEU A 42 -10.74 -0.80 17.19
N TYR A 43 -10.55 0.27 16.46
CA TYR A 43 -10.03 1.52 17.02
C TYR A 43 -11.16 2.39 17.59
N PRO A 44 -10.90 3.19 18.64
CA PRO A 44 -11.91 4.04 19.27
C PRO A 44 -12.57 5.05 18.31
N SER A 45 -11.83 5.47 17.29
CA SER A 45 -12.32 6.37 16.24
C SER A 45 -11.46 6.24 14.97
N ASN A 46 -12.00 6.71 13.85
CA ASN A 46 -11.24 6.81 12.59
C ASN A 46 -10.01 7.73 12.75
N GLU A 47 -10.07 8.75 13.59
CA GLU A 47 -8.94 9.63 13.88
C GLU A 47 -7.82 8.88 14.63
N ALA A 48 -8.17 8.06 15.64
CA ALA A 48 -7.21 7.24 16.39
C ALA A 48 -6.52 6.22 15.44
N PHE A 49 -7.28 5.59 14.55
CA PHE A 49 -6.74 4.71 13.51
C PHE A 49 -5.76 5.46 12.60
N LEU A 50 -6.18 6.60 12.06
CA LEU A 50 -5.34 7.43 11.18
C LEU A 50 -4.08 7.93 11.88
N THR A 51 -4.17 8.35 13.14
CA THR A 51 -3.02 8.79 13.92
C THR A 51 -1.98 7.68 14.04
N LYS A 52 -2.40 6.46 14.41
CA LYS A 52 -1.49 5.34 14.58
C LYS A 52 -0.90 4.89 13.23
N LEU A 53 -1.72 4.80 12.18
CA LEU A 53 -1.24 4.42 10.85
C LEU A 53 -0.28 5.47 10.26
N THR A 54 -0.55 6.76 10.50
CA THR A 54 0.35 7.84 10.05
C THR A 54 1.69 7.76 10.78
N ALA A 55 1.70 7.59 12.10
CA ALA A 55 2.91 7.44 12.89
C ALA A 55 3.76 6.24 12.43
N PHE A 56 3.12 5.14 12.06
CA PHE A 56 3.79 3.95 11.51
C PHE A 56 4.67 4.28 10.29
N PHE A 57 4.14 5.04 9.35
CA PHE A 57 4.91 5.46 8.16
C PHE A 57 5.89 6.61 8.45
N GLU A 58 5.50 7.58 9.27
CA GLU A 58 6.35 8.75 9.56
C GLU A 58 7.60 8.36 10.35
N ASN A 59 7.45 7.48 11.34
CA ASN A 59 8.58 6.96 12.10
C ASN A 59 9.50 6.11 11.20
N SER A 60 8.92 5.26 10.34
CA SER A 60 9.73 4.51 9.38
C SER A 60 10.50 5.42 8.43
N ALA A 61 9.89 6.50 7.94
CA ALA A 61 10.57 7.45 7.06
C ALA A 61 11.69 8.23 7.79
N ALA A 62 11.51 8.52 9.08
CA ALA A 62 12.51 9.19 9.91
C ALA A 62 13.71 8.28 10.24
N GLU A 63 13.47 6.98 10.42
CA GLU A 63 14.47 5.96 10.77
C GLU A 63 14.88 5.09 9.58
N PHE A 64 14.54 5.51 8.35
CA PHE A 64 14.71 4.69 7.16
C PHE A 64 16.16 4.24 6.94
N ASN A 65 16.31 2.93 6.80
CA ASN A 65 17.55 2.29 6.38
C ASN A 65 17.23 1.25 5.30
N PHE A 66 17.85 1.38 4.14
CA PHE A 66 17.59 0.49 3.01
C PHE A 66 17.97 -0.98 3.30
N TRP A 67 18.93 -1.20 4.18
CA TRP A 67 19.53 -2.52 4.42
C TRP A 67 19.02 -3.22 5.68
N LEU A 68 18.34 -2.50 6.57
CA LEU A 68 17.94 -3.02 7.87
C LEU A 68 16.47 -2.73 8.13
N PRO A 69 15.69 -3.72 8.59
CA PRO A 69 14.34 -3.47 9.07
C PRO A 69 14.38 -2.53 10.28
N ASN A 70 13.35 -1.71 10.41
CA ASN A 70 13.11 -0.93 11.63
C ASN A 70 11.83 -1.44 12.34
N ALA A 71 11.50 -0.87 13.48
CA ALA A 71 10.35 -1.29 14.27
C ALA A 71 9.00 -0.98 13.61
N TRP A 72 9.00 -0.04 12.64
CA TRP A 72 7.82 0.50 11.95
C TRP A 72 7.66 -0.17 10.59
N TYR A 73 7.07 0.53 9.60
CA TYR A 73 6.91 -0.01 8.26
C TYR A 73 8.24 -0.51 7.67
N PHE A 74 8.28 -1.78 7.28
CA PHE A 74 9.38 -2.38 6.56
C PHE A 74 8.90 -3.04 5.27
N HIS A 75 9.25 -2.45 4.14
CA HIS A 75 8.77 -2.92 2.83
C HIS A 75 9.31 -4.30 2.42
N GLY A 76 10.39 -4.74 3.02
CA GLY A 76 11.00 -6.05 2.74
C GLY A 76 10.25 -7.24 3.36
N ASN A 77 9.06 -7.03 3.95
CA ASN A 77 8.25 -8.11 4.52
C ASN A 77 6.76 -7.93 4.22
N GLU A 78 6.07 -9.02 3.92
CA GLU A 78 4.69 -9.06 3.43
C GLU A 78 3.65 -8.42 4.36
N PRO A 79 3.73 -8.49 5.68
CA PRO A 79 2.73 -7.87 6.55
C PRO A 79 2.51 -6.38 6.28
N ASP A 80 3.52 -5.70 5.74
CA ASP A 80 3.50 -4.24 5.60
C ASP A 80 3.13 -3.75 4.20
N ILE A 81 3.38 -4.55 3.15
CA ILE A 81 3.38 -4.08 1.75
C ILE A 81 2.06 -3.49 1.25
N LEU A 82 0.95 -3.73 1.94
CA LEU A 82 -0.37 -3.15 1.62
C LEU A 82 -0.86 -2.13 2.66
N ALA A 83 -0.11 -1.87 3.73
CA ALA A 83 -0.57 -1.01 4.83
C ALA A 83 -0.98 0.40 4.39
N MET A 84 -0.34 0.97 3.33
CA MET A 84 -0.71 2.28 2.82
C MET A 84 -2.12 2.32 2.21
N THR A 85 -2.66 1.20 1.74
CA THR A 85 -4.00 1.16 1.16
C THR A 85 -5.10 1.35 2.21
N LEU A 86 -4.82 1.07 3.47
CA LEU A 86 -5.73 1.26 4.60
C LEU A 86 -6.18 2.72 4.75
N PHE A 87 -5.37 3.68 4.32
CA PHE A 87 -5.77 5.09 4.28
C PHE A 87 -6.96 5.36 3.36
N ASN A 88 -7.16 4.56 2.31
CA ASN A 88 -8.31 4.70 1.40
C ASN A 88 -9.63 4.50 2.15
N GLY A 89 -9.76 3.39 2.89
CA GLY A 89 -10.94 3.09 3.69
C GLY A 89 -11.17 4.08 4.85
N ALA A 90 -10.10 4.69 5.33
CA ALA A 90 -10.15 5.73 6.37
C ALA A 90 -10.46 7.14 5.83
N GLY A 91 -10.72 7.29 4.51
CA GLY A 91 -11.06 8.57 3.88
C GLY A 91 -9.88 9.49 3.59
N ARG A 92 -8.65 8.97 3.59
CA ARG A 92 -7.40 9.72 3.34
C ARG A 92 -6.62 9.15 2.14
N PRO A 93 -7.24 9.10 0.94
CA PRO A 93 -6.55 8.62 -0.26
C PRO A 93 -5.29 9.43 -0.61
N ASP A 94 -5.22 10.68 -0.16
CA ASP A 94 -4.03 11.51 -0.29
C ASP A 94 -2.83 10.94 0.47
N LEU A 95 -3.05 10.32 1.64
CA LEU A 95 -2.00 9.64 2.41
C LEU A 95 -1.65 8.29 1.78
N ALA A 96 -2.61 7.56 1.25
CA ALA A 96 -2.33 6.34 0.49
C ALA A 96 -1.40 6.65 -0.69
N ASP A 97 -1.70 7.69 -1.46
CA ASP A 97 -0.89 8.15 -2.60
C ASP A 97 0.52 8.61 -2.17
N LYS A 98 0.59 9.39 -1.06
CA LYS A 98 1.87 9.86 -0.48
C LYS A 98 2.78 8.69 -0.14
N TRP A 99 2.24 7.72 0.61
CA TRP A 99 3.06 6.63 1.13
C TRP A 99 3.37 5.58 0.07
N ALA A 100 2.46 5.26 -0.85
CA ALA A 100 2.78 4.41 -2.00
C ALA A 100 3.90 5.02 -2.86
N ARG A 101 3.89 6.34 -3.06
CA ARG A 101 4.96 7.03 -3.78
C ARG A 101 6.28 7.00 -3.01
N TRP A 102 6.26 7.25 -1.71
CA TRP A 102 7.44 7.18 -0.85
C TRP A 102 8.06 5.79 -0.90
N VAL A 103 7.26 4.74 -0.68
CA VAL A 103 7.72 3.35 -0.75
C VAL A 103 8.39 3.06 -2.09
N GLY A 104 7.72 3.32 -3.20
CA GLY A 104 8.25 3.06 -4.53
C GLY A 104 9.46 3.95 -4.92
N THR A 105 9.81 4.96 -4.11
CA THR A 105 10.98 5.82 -4.33
C THR A 105 12.13 5.45 -3.40
N ALA A 106 11.84 5.15 -2.14
CA ALA A 106 12.86 4.89 -1.13
C ALA A 106 13.33 3.43 -1.12
N ASN A 107 12.44 2.48 -1.47
CA ASN A 107 12.70 1.04 -1.30
C ASN A 107 13.07 0.32 -2.60
N TYR A 108 13.24 1.04 -3.71
CA TYR A 108 13.60 0.45 -5.00
C TYR A 108 14.67 1.26 -5.70
N SER A 109 15.57 0.58 -6.38
CA SER A 109 16.57 1.22 -7.25
C SER A 109 16.81 0.38 -8.51
N THR A 110 17.60 0.92 -9.44
CA THR A 110 18.00 0.21 -10.68
C THR A 110 19.30 -0.57 -10.50
N ALA A 111 19.88 -0.61 -9.31
CA ALA A 111 21.05 -1.41 -9.00
C ALA A 111 20.72 -2.90 -8.91
N PRO A 112 21.69 -3.82 -9.07
CA PRO A 112 21.46 -5.25 -8.93
C PRO A 112 20.92 -5.68 -7.54
N ASP A 113 21.19 -4.88 -6.51
CA ASP A 113 20.74 -5.00 -5.13
C ASP A 113 19.61 -3.99 -4.80
N GLY A 114 18.81 -3.65 -5.79
CA GLY A 114 17.82 -2.58 -5.74
C GLY A 114 16.49 -2.91 -5.05
N LEU A 115 16.40 -4.02 -4.32
CA LEU A 115 15.26 -4.39 -3.48
C LEU A 115 15.64 -4.32 -2.01
N VAL A 116 14.74 -3.80 -1.19
CA VAL A 116 14.96 -3.58 0.25
C VAL A 116 14.93 -4.88 1.07
N GLY A 117 14.61 -6.01 0.47
CA GLY A 117 14.57 -7.34 1.10
C GLY A 117 14.61 -8.43 0.03
N ASN A 118 14.19 -9.63 0.40
CA ASN A 118 14.02 -10.72 -0.54
C ASN A 118 12.85 -10.44 -1.46
N ASP A 119 12.95 -10.78 -2.74
CA ASP A 119 11.86 -10.59 -3.70
C ASP A 119 10.67 -11.56 -3.47
N ASP A 120 10.92 -12.62 -2.73
CA ASP A 120 9.92 -13.62 -2.30
C ASP A 120 8.95 -14.05 -3.41
N ALA A 121 9.48 -14.83 -4.33
CA ALA A 121 8.76 -15.31 -5.52
C ALA A 121 8.22 -14.18 -6.43
N GLY A 122 8.85 -13.01 -6.41
CA GLY A 122 8.45 -11.86 -7.22
C GLY A 122 7.49 -10.89 -6.53
N THR A 123 7.27 -11.03 -5.24
CA THR A 123 6.31 -10.19 -4.48
C THR A 123 6.68 -8.71 -4.54
N LEU A 124 7.93 -8.34 -4.22
CA LEU A 124 8.36 -6.94 -4.24
C LEU A 124 8.41 -6.38 -5.66
N SER A 125 8.89 -7.16 -6.63
CA SER A 125 8.90 -6.77 -8.05
C SER A 125 7.48 -6.54 -8.57
N ALA A 126 6.54 -7.44 -8.27
CA ALA A 126 5.14 -7.30 -8.64
C ALA A 126 4.50 -6.08 -7.96
N TRP A 127 4.77 -5.88 -6.66
CA TRP A 127 4.28 -4.71 -5.95
C TRP A 127 4.68 -3.41 -6.65
N TYR A 128 5.94 -3.27 -7.04
CA TYR A 128 6.41 -2.06 -7.74
C TYR A 128 5.67 -1.82 -9.05
N VAL A 129 5.50 -2.87 -9.86
CA VAL A 129 4.83 -2.78 -11.16
C VAL A 129 3.36 -2.38 -10.99
N PHE A 130 2.66 -2.99 -10.03
CA PHE A 130 1.28 -2.65 -9.74
C PHE A 130 1.12 -1.25 -9.14
N ALA A 131 1.90 -0.90 -8.11
CA ALA A 131 1.86 0.42 -7.49
C ALA A 131 2.22 1.54 -8.48
N ALA A 132 3.25 1.33 -9.31
CA ALA A 132 3.64 2.28 -10.34
C ALA A 132 2.54 2.46 -11.42
N SER A 133 1.73 1.44 -11.64
CA SER A 133 0.57 1.48 -12.53
C SER A 133 -0.67 2.11 -11.88
N GLY A 134 -0.72 2.24 -10.55
CA GLY A 134 -1.79 2.92 -9.84
C GLY A 134 -2.82 2.01 -9.16
N PHE A 135 -2.57 0.72 -9.03
CA PHE A 135 -3.46 -0.22 -8.36
C PHE A 135 -2.68 -1.36 -7.71
N LEU A 136 -3.18 -1.87 -6.59
CA LEU A 136 -2.57 -2.96 -5.82
C LEU A 136 -3.59 -4.07 -5.60
N PRO A 137 -3.29 -5.33 -5.97
CA PRO A 137 -4.20 -6.43 -5.71
C PRO A 137 -4.35 -6.65 -4.20
N ARG A 138 -5.60 -6.83 -3.73
CA ARG A 138 -5.87 -7.15 -2.34
C ARG A 138 -6.02 -8.66 -2.20
N PRO A 139 -5.20 -9.32 -1.38
CA PRO A 139 -5.37 -10.74 -1.06
C PRO A 139 -6.75 -10.99 -0.43
N CYS A 140 -7.28 -12.17 -0.67
CA CYS A 140 -8.61 -12.61 -0.18
C CYS A 140 -9.79 -11.83 -0.76
N ASP A 141 -9.57 -10.90 -1.72
CA ASP A 141 -10.63 -10.12 -2.34
C ASP A 141 -10.46 -10.09 -3.86
N ALA A 142 -11.56 -9.94 -4.58
CA ALA A 142 -11.55 -9.98 -6.04
C ALA A 142 -11.42 -8.56 -6.65
N GLY A 143 -10.35 -7.84 -6.29
CA GLY A 143 -10.15 -6.50 -6.81
C GLY A 143 -8.86 -5.83 -6.36
N TYR A 144 -8.83 -4.53 -6.55
CA TYR A 144 -7.63 -3.71 -6.41
C TYR A 144 -7.89 -2.45 -5.60
N ASP A 145 -7.00 -2.19 -4.65
CA ASP A 145 -6.87 -0.88 -4.02
C ASP A 145 -6.17 0.09 -4.98
N LEU A 146 -6.71 1.30 -5.11
CA LEU A 146 -6.18 2.31 -6.02
C LEU A 146 -5.27 3.28 -5.28
N VAL A 147 -4.10 3.52 -5.87
CA VAL A 147 -3.12 4.53 -5.44
C VAL A 147 -2.70 5.38 -6.64
N ALA A 148 -2.13 6.54 -6.42
CA ALA A 148 -1.68 7.38 -7.53
C ALA A 148 -0.56 6.71 -8.33
N PRO A 149 -0.70 6.55 -9.66
CA PRO A 149 0.34 5.96 -10.50
C PRO A 149 1.59 6.83 -10.57
N ARG A 150 2.69 6.26 -11.07
CA ARG A 150 3.97 6.98 -11.28
C ARG A 150 4.12 7.52 -12.70
N PHE A 151 3.30 7.05 -13.64
CA PHE A 151 3.35 7.41 -15.05
C PHE A 151 2.10 8.16 -15.47
N ASP A 152 2.21 9.07 -16.43
CA ASP A 152 1.07 9.82 -16.96
C ASP A 152 0.09 8.91 -17.70
N LYS A 153 0.60 7.79 -18.25
CA LYS A 153 -0.21 6.78 -18.91
C LYS A 153 0.43 5.40 -18.78
N VAL A 154 -0.42 4.40 -18.46
CA VAL A 154 -0.07 2.98 -18.49
C VAL A 154 -1.12 2.23 -19.30
N VAL A 155 -0.71 1.22 -20.04
CA VAL A 155 -1.61 0.34 -20.80
C VAL A 155 -1.26 -1.11 -20.50
N TRP A 156 -2.24 -1.85 -20.04
CA TRP A 156 -2.16 -3.30 -19.86
C TRP A 156 -2.96 -3.98 -20.96
N ASP A 157 -2.29 -4.81 -21.77
CA ASP A 157 -2.96 -5.67 -22.74
C ASP A 157 -3.43 -6.94 -22.05
N LEU A 158 -4.74 -7.05 -21.87
CA LEU A 158 -5.39 -8.18 -21.19
C LEU A 158 -6.17 -9.03 -22.19
N PRO A 159 -6.43 -10.31 -21.90
CA PRO A 159 -7.25 -11.16 -22.78
C PRO A 159 -8.64 -10.58 -23.08
N GLY A 160 -9.23 -9.86 -22.13
CA GLY A 160 -10.57 -9.24 -22.24
C GLY A 160 -10.57 -7.85 -22.89
N GLY A 161 -9.40 -7.23 -23.12
CA GLY A 161 -9.28 -5.89 -23.67
C GLY A 161 -8.12 -5.10 -23.06
N LYS A 162 -8.03 -3.81 -23.38
CA LYS A 162 -6.98 -2.95 -22.82
C LYS A 162 -7.48 -2.26 -21.53
N LEU A 163 -6.73 -2.42 -20.44
CA LEU A 163 -6.87 -1.56 -19.28
C LEU A 163 -5.93 -0.36 -19.44
N VAL A 164 -6.51 0.82 -19.61
CA VAL A 164 -5.78 2.08 -19.77
C VAL A 164 -5.86 2.87 -18.47
N ILE A 165 -4.72 3.28 -17.93
CA ILE A 165 -4.63 4.15 -16.76
C ILE A 165 -4.08 5.50 -17.24
N GLU A 166 -4.84 6.58 -17.02
CA GLU A 166 -4.47 7.94 -17.39
C GLU A 166 -4.35 8.81 -16.14
N ALA A 167 -3.20 9.44 -15.97
CA ALA A 167 -2.89 10.27 -14.80
C ALA A 167 -1.96 11.44 -15.19
N PRO A 168 -2.44 12.40 -15.97
CA PRO A 168 -1.62 13.52 -16.43
C PRO A 168 -0.96 14.27 -15.28
N GLY A 169 0.37 14.39 -15.33
CA GLY A 169 1.18 15.02 -14.29
C GLY A 169 1.72 14.06 -13.23
N ALA A 170 1.34 12.78 -13.24
CA ALA A 170 1.85 11.78 -12.29
C ALA A 170 3.37 11.62 -12.39
N SER A 171 3.94 11.59 -13.60
CA SER A 171 5.38 11.47 -13.85
C SER A 171 6.17 12.68 -13.31
N SER A 172 5.57 13.85 -13.25
CA SER A 172 6.17 15.06 -12.66
C SER A 172 5.94 15.18 -11.14
N GLY A 173 5.31 14.19 -10.52
CA GLY A 173 5.07 14.17 -9.08
C GLY A 173 3.87 15.00 -8.63
N LYS A 174 3.00 15.46 -9.54
CA LYS A 174 1.78 16.15 -9.15
C LYS A 174 0.88 15.26 -8.28
N ALA A 175 0.34 15.86 -7.23
CA ALA A 175 -0.64 15.18 -6.39
C ALA A 175 -1.94 14.94 -7.17
N MET A 176 -2.53 13.75 -6.99
CA MET A 176 -3.81 13.40 -7.60
C MET A 176 -4.99 13.81 -6.71
N GLN A 177 -6.15 14.03 -7.32
CA GLN A 177 -7.40 14.21 -6.60
C GLN A 177 -7.84 12.89 -5.94
N GLY A 178 -8.65 12.98 -4.88
CA GLY A 178 -9.16 11.79 -4.20
C GLY A 178 -10.06 10.92 -5.08
N THR A 179 -10.83 11.55 -5.98
CA THR A 179 -11.76 10.87 -6.89
C THR A 179 -11.02 10.30 -8.10
N VAL A 180 -11.32 9.04 -8.41
CA VAL A 180 -10.85 8.35 -9.62
C VAL A 180 -12.06 8.01 -10.49
N LEU A 181 -11.91 8.11 -11.79
CA LEU A 181 -12.98 7.80 -12.74
C LEU A 181 -12.74 6.44 -13.40
N TRP A 182 -13.80 5.65 -13.54
CA TRP A 182 -13.83 4.44 -14.37
C TRP A 182 -14.73 4.68 -15.58
N ASN A 183 -14.17 4.63 -16.79
CA ASN A 183 -14.88 4.95 -18.04
C ASN A 183 -15.65 6.28 -17.96
N GLY A 184 -15.02 7.29 -17.36
CA GLY A 184 -15.60 8.64 -17.19
C GLY A 184 -16.58 8.80 -16.03
N GLN A 185 -16.92 7.73 -15.29
CA GLN A 185 -17.80 7.78 -14.11
C GLN A 185 -17.01 7.70 -12.82
N ALA A 186 -17.33 8.55 -11.83
CA ALA A 186 -16.66 8.53 -10.54
C ALA A 186 -16.88 7.21 -9.80
N LEU A 187 -15.80 6.62 -9.34
CA LEU A 187 -15.85 5.49 -8.40
C LEU A 187 -16.31 6.00 -7.02
N SER A 188 -17.03 5.16 -6.29
CA SER A 188 -17.49 5.48 -4.93
C SER A 188 -16.36 5.51 -3.88
N GLY A 189 -15.13 5.11 -4.28
CA GLY A 189 -13.94 5.05 -3.44
C GLY A 189 -12.72 4.68 -4.27
N ARG A 190 -11.67 4.25 -3.58
CA ARG A 190 -10.40 3.81 -4.19
C ARG A 190 -10.36 2.29 -4.37
N TRP A 191 -11.43 1.73 -4.99
CA TRP A 191 -11.56 0.30 -5.25
C TRP A 191 -11.99 0.03 -6.70
N LEU A 192 -11.35 -0.96 -7.33
CA LEU A 192 -11.72 -1.46 -8.66
C LEU A 192 -11.87 -2.98 -8.65
N ASP A 193 -13.07 -3.49 -8.97
CA ASP A 193 -13.33 -4.92 -9.08
C ASP A 193 -12.51 -5.56 -10.20
N HIS A 194 -11.97 -6.75 -9.94
CA HIS A 194 -11.19 -7.50 -10.93
C HIS A 194 -12.00 -7.79 -12.21
N ALA A 195 -13.28 -8.16 -12.07
CA ALA A 195 -14.13 -8.45 -13.23
C ALA A 195 -14.29 -7.24 -14.16
N LYS A 196 -14.32 -6.01 -13.62
CA LYS A 196 -14.32 -4.79 -14.42
C LYS A 196 -12.97 -4.58 -15.11
N ALA A 197 -11.87 -4.69 -14.35
CA ALA A 197 -10.52 -4.48 -14.87
C ALA A 197 -10.17 -5.49 -15.96
N ALA A 198 -10.49 -6.77 -15.78
CA ALA A 198 -10.19 -7.87 -16.70
C ALA A 198 -10.88 -7.72 -18.07
N GLY A 199 -12.04 -7.05 -18.12
CA GLY A 199 -12.76 -6.74 -19.36
C GLY A 199 -12.16 -5.58 -20.16
N GLY A 200 -11.18 -4.87 -19.59
CA GLY A 200 -10.63 -3.64 -20.15
C GLY A 200 -11.49 -2.42 -19.86
N GLY A 201 -10.90 -1.24 -20.02
CA GLY A 201 -11.53 0.04 -19.74
C GLY A 201 -10.51 1.12 -19.41
N THR A 202 -10.98 2.29 -19.00
CA THR A 202 -10.11 3.43 -18.70
C THR A 202 -10.29 3.88 -17.24
N LEU A 203 -9.19 3.87 -16.51
CA LEU A 203 -9.07 4.43 -15.17
C LEU A 203 -8.40 5.81 -15.29
N THR A 204 -9.07 6.85 -14.83
CA THR A 204 -8.56 8.22 -14.96
C THR A 204 -8.35 8.85 -13.59
N TYR A 205 -7.11 9.25 -13.33
CA TYR A 205 -6.70 10.08 -12.20
C TYR A 205 -6.60 11.54 -12.66
N GLN A 206 -7.07 12.44 -11.84
CA GLN A 206 -7.00 13.87 -12.11
C GLN A 206 -5.96 14.52 -11.21
N ALA A 207 -5.05 15.31 -11.78
CA ALA A 207 -4.13 16.11 -10.98
C ALA A 207 -4.89 17.17 -10.17
N LYS A 208 -4.40 17.46 -8.97
CA LYS A 208 -4.86 18.64 -8.23
C LYS A 208 -4.47 19.90 -8.99
N PRO A 209 -5.31 20.93 -8.95
CA PRO A 209 -5.03 22.23 -9.58
C PRO A 209 -3.71 22.84 -9.12
#